data_0e635fe7015439bc4a357496ae12409b
#
_entry.id   0e635fe7015439bc4a357496ae12409b
#
_cell.length_a   1.000
_cell.length_b   1.000
_cell.length_c   1.000
_cell.angle_alpha   90.00
_cell.angle_beta   90.00
_cell.angle_gamma   90.00
#
_symmetry.space_group_name_H-M   'P 1'
#
loop_
_entity.id
_entity.type
_entity.pdbx_description
1 polymer ?
#
loop_
_entity_poly.entity_id
_entity_poly.type
_entity_poly.pdbx_seq_one_letter_code
_entity_poly.pdbx_strand_id
1 'polypeptide(L)'
;MPKKGYFMSTIAVIITDMFEDIEYTKPAESFRKAGHTLVHVGLKRGSTVYGKKNKTAVLIERSVSEVSSNDFDALFIPGGYSPDKLRADEDAVRFVRDFFNSGKPVFAICHAAQLLITADVLRGRRVTGWKSIIQDIKNAGAEYINAEVVEDGNLISSRAPPDIPAFVRAALRKLR
;
A
#
# COMPACT_ATOMS: atom_id res chain seq x y z
N MET A 1 19.09 11.10 29.12
CA MET A 1 19.11 10.79 27.68
C MET A 1 17.78 11.16 27.09
N PRO A 2 17.71 11.99 26.07
CA PRO A 2 16.42 12.25 25.45
C PRO A 2 15.94 10.95 24.81
N LYS A 3 14.71 10.53 25.16
CA LYS A 3 14.02 9.45 24.46
C LYS A 3 13.98 9.84 22.99
N LYS A 4 14.55 9.01 22.10
CA LYS A 4 14.39 9.17 20.66
C LYS A 4 12.89 9.26 20.41
N GLY A 5 12.40 10.42 20.01
CA GLY A 5 11.01 10.61 19.69
C GLY A 5 10.68 9.71 18.52
N TYR A 6 9.87 8.69 18.77
CA TYR A 6 9.26 7.93 17.68
C TYR A 6 8.30 8.88 16.99
N PHE A 7 8.58 9.23 15.74
CA PHE A 7 7.62 9.96 14.93
C PHE A 7 6.42 9.05 14.69
N MET A 8 5.26 9.43 15.26
CA MET A 8 4.00 8.75 15.02
C MET A 8 3.45 9.23 13.68
N SER A 9 3.39 8.31 12.71
CA SER A 9 2.87 8.60 11.38
C SER A 9 1.40 8.21 11.27
N THR A 10 0.65 8.94 10.45
CA THR A 10 -0.68 8.56 10.02
C THR A 10 -0.57 7.92 8.64
N ILE A 11 -0.91 6.64 8.56
CA ILE A 11 -0.79 5.84 7.35
C ILE A 11 -2.17 5.65 6.73
N ALA A 12 -2.34 6.11 5.49
CA ALA A 12 -3.52 5.77 4.70
C ALA A 12 -3.40 4.32 4.23
N VAL A 13 -4.40 3.51 4.51
CA VAL A 13 -4.55 2.16 3.95
C VAL A 13 -5.62 2.22 2.88
N ILE A 14 -5.24 2.18 1.61
CA ILE A 14 -6.22 2.16 0.52
C ILE A 14 -6.66 0.72 0.27
N ILE A 15 -7.95 0.43 0.46
CA ILE A 15 -8.46 -0.93 0.54
C ILE A 15 -9.93 -1.01 0.10
N THR A 16 -10.27 -2.11 -0.56
CA THR A 16 -11.65 -2.49 -0.87
C THR A 16 -11.82 -4.00 -0.76
N ASP A 17 -12.97 -4.53 -1.12
CA ASP A 17 -13.28 -5.96 -1.01
C ASP A 17 -12.26 -6.86 -1.68
N MET A 18 -12.17 -8.09 -1.19
CA MET A 18 -11.32 -9.17 -1.71
C MET A 18 -9.82 -8.91 -1.55
N PHE A 19 -9.43 -8.13 -0.55
CA PHE A 19 -8.02 -8.01 -0.21
C PHE A 19 -7.47 -9.33 0.37
N GLU A 20 -6.18 -9.55 0.23
CA GLU A 20 -5.52 -10.70 0.89
C GLU A 20 -5.42 -10.43 2.38
N ASP A 21 -6.15 -11.19 3.20
CA ASP A 21 -6.32 -10.94 4.63
C ASP A 21 -4.98 -10.73 5.35
N ILE A 22 -4.05 -11.66 5.18
CA ILE A 22 -2.76 -11.62 5.88
C ILE A 22 -1.87 -10.46 5.42
N GLU A 23 -1.98 -10.04 4.17
CA GLU A 23 -1.23 -8.91 3.62
C GLU A 23 -1.71 -7.57 4.18
N TYR A 24 -2.91 -7.53 4.73
CA TYR A 24 -3.42 -6.41 5.49
C TYR A 24 -3.17 -6.57 6.99
N THR A 25 -3.62 -7.68 7.59
CA THR A 25 -3.67 -7.85 9.05
C THR A 25 -2.29 -7.81 9.70
N LYS A 26 -1.31 -8.49 9.12
CA LYS A 26 0.05 -8.55 9.69
C LYS A 26 0.79 -7.21 9.63
N PRO A 27 0.84 -6.51 8.48
CA PRO A 27 1.43 -5.16 8.46
C PRO A 27 0.66 -4.18 9.34
N ALA A 28 -0.68 -4.20 9.31
CA ALA A 28 -1.50 -3.31 10.12
C ALA A 28 -1.23 -3.46 11.62
N GLU A 29 -1.15 -4.71 12.11
CA GLU A 29 -0.79 -5.01 13.49
C GLU A 29 0.58 -4.44 13.85
N SER A 30 1.57 -4.66 12.97
CA SER A 30 2.94 -4.20 13.18
C SER A 30 3.05 -2.67 13.20
N PHE A 31 2.35 -1.99 12.31
CA PHE A 31 2.32 -0.52 12.29
C PHE A 31 1.70 0.05 13.57
N ARG A 32 0.56 -0.50 13.99
CA ARG A 32 -0.10 -0.09 15.25
C ARG A 32 0.78 -0.35 16.47
N LYS A 33 1.41 -1.50 16.53
CA LYS A 33 2.32 -1.87 17.61
C LYS A 33 3.53 -0.94 17.70
N ALA A 34 3.97 -0.42 16.58
CA ALA A 34 5.04 0.58 16.50
C ALA A 34 4.56 2.03 16.83
N GLY A 35 3.27 2.22 17.09
CA GLY A 35 2.70 3.51 17.49
C GLY A 35 2.11 4.33 16.35
N HIS A 36 2.05 3.79 15.14
CA HIS A 36 1.45 4.51 14.00
C HIS A 36 -0.06 4.38 13.98
N THR A 37 -0.72 5.39 13.43
CA THR A 37 -2.18 5.40 13.23
C THR A 37 -2.50 4.98 11.80
N LEU A 38 -3.50 4.09 11.64
CA LEU A 38 -4.01 3.70 10.33
C LEU A 38 -5.36 4.37 10.09
N VAL A 39 -5.54 4.89 8.87
CA VAL A 39 -6.84 5.38 8.38
C VAL A 39 -7.19 4.60 7.12
N HIS A 40 -8.32 3.90 7.16
CA HIS A 40 -8.79 3.10 6.04
C HIS A 40 -9.51 3.98 5.03
N VAL A 41 -8.93 4.09 3.85
CA VAL A 41 -9.43 4.88 2.74
C VAL A 41 -9.96 3.94 1.66
N GLY A 42 -11.18 4.16 1.23
CA GLY A 42 -11.83 3.30 0.24
C GLY A 42 -12.82 4.05 -0.63
N LEU A 43 -13.67 3.30 -1.32
CA LEU A 43 -14.58 3.87 -2.31
C LEU A 43 -15.78 4.57 -1.67
N LYS A 44 -16.25 4.06 -0.53
CA LYS A 44 -17.41 4.61 0.15
C LYS A 44 -17.20 4.66 1.65
N ARG A 45 -17.19 5.86 2.22
CA ARG A 45 -17.13 6.07 3.67
C ARG A 45 -18.29 5.37 4.37
N GLY A 46 -18.00 4.71 5.49
CA GLY A 46 -18.97 4.00 6.30
C GLY A 46 -19.30 2.59 5.84
N SER A 47 -18.82 2.17 4.66
CA SER A 47 -18.95 0.79 4.22
C SER A 47 -17.94 -0.11 4.92
N THR A 48 -18.26 -1.41 5.02
CA THR A 48 -17.34 -2.44 5.49
C THR A 48 -16.91 -3.29 4.29
N VAL A 49 -15.61 -3.49 4.14
CA VAL A 49 -15.03 -4.36 3.10
C VAL A 49 -14.46 -5.61 3.74
N TYR A 50 -14.37 -6.69 2.97
CA TYR A 50 -14.03 -8.02 3.50
C TYR A 50 -12.88 -8.65 2.74
N GLY A 51 -11.97 -9.28 3.50
CA GLY A 51 -10.90 -10.09 2.93
C GLY A 51 -11.40 -11.32 2.20
N LYS A 52 -10.63 -11.79 1.23
CA LYS A 52 -11.05 -12.87 0.32
C LYS A 52 -11.06 -14.26 0.96
N LYS A 53 -10.21 -14.51 1.97
CA LYS A 53 -10.07 -15.84 2.60
C LYS A 53 -10.84 -15.96 3.90
N ASN A 54 -10.54 -15.09 4.84
CA ASN A 54 -11.05 -15.17 6.21
C ASN A 54 -12.17 -14.16 6.48
N LYS A 55 -12.61 -13.44 5.46
CA LYS A 55 -13.64 -12.39 5.60
C LYS A 55 -13.30 -11.35 6.66
N THR A 56 -12.01 -11.06 6.83
CA THR A 56 -11.57 -9.98 7.72
C THR A 56 -12.31 -8.69 7.38
N ALA A 57 -12.99 -8.12 8.36
CA ALA A 57 -13.80 -6.92 8.15
C ALA A 57 -12.96 -5.65 8.37
N VAL A 58 -13.06 -4.69 7.46
CA VAL A 58 -12.42 -3.38 7.58
C VAL A 58 -13.47 -2.30 7.30
N LEU A 59 -13.64 -1.40 8.28
CA LEU A 59 -14.51 -0.24 8.12
C LEU A 59 -13.77 0.85 7.33
N ILE A 60 -14.39 1.34 6.26
CA ILE A 60 -13.86 2.46 5.47
C ILE A 60 -14.19 3.77 6.19
N GLU A 61 -13.15 4.44 6.67
CA GLU A 61 -13.27 5.65 7.47
C GLU A 61 -13.34 6.92 6.61
N ARG A 62 -12.69 6.89 5.44
CA ARG A 62 -12.65 8.02 4.51
C ARG A 62 -12.84 7.54 3.08
N SER A 63 -13.52 8.32 2.27
CA SER A 63 -13.63 8.07 0.83
C SER A 63 -12.42 8.66 0.09
N VAL A 64 -11.98 7.98 -0.98
CA VAL A 64 -10.92 8.49 -1.86
C VAL A 64 -11.27 9.84 -2.50
N SER A 65 -12.56 10.16 -2.62
CA SER A 65 -13.03 11.45 -3.13
C SER A 65 -12.90 12.61 -2.14
N GLU A 66 -12.69 12.31 -0.84
CA GLU A 66 -12.69 13.29 0.25
C GLU A 66 -11.30 13.57 0.81
N VAL A 67 -10.28 12.82 0.39
CA VAL A 67 -8.94 12.89 0.96
C VAL A 67 -7.92 13.46 -0.01
N SER A 68 -6.84 13.98 0.55
CA SER A 68 -5.69 14.49 -0.16
C SER A 68 -4.41 13.82 0.35
N SER A 69 -3.37 13.80 -0.47
CA SER A 69 -2.05 13.34 -0.05
C SER A 69 -1.51 14.10 1.17
N ASN A 70 -1.96 15.33 1.39
CA ASN A 70 -1.55 16.14 2.54
C ASN A 70 -2.10 15.63 3.88
N ASP A 71 -3.12 14.77 3.85
CA ASP A 71 -3.77 14.28 5.07
C ASP A 71 -2.99 13.14 5.74
N PHE A 72 -1.98 12.58 5.07
CA PHE A 72 -1.27 11.37 5.53
C PHE A 72 0.24 11.49 5.36
N ASP A 73 0.97 10.70 6.16
CA ASP A 73 2.44 10.62 6.14
C ASP A 73 2.95 9.47 5.26
N ALA A 74 2.15 8.45 5.06
CA ALA A 74 2.49 7.28 4.25
C ALA A 74 1.24 6.64 3.66
N LEU A 75 1.43 5.82 2.62
CA LEU A 75 0.38 5.05 1.97
C LEU A 75 0.73 3.56 2.00
N PHE A 76 -0.22 2.73 2.42
CA PHE A 76 -0.10 1.28 2.38
C PHE A 76 -1.18 0.69 1.46
N ILE A 77 -0.76 -0.18 0.55
CA ILE A 77 -1.62 -0.84 -0.44
C ILE A 77 -1.54 -2.35 -0.24
N PRO A 78 -2.49 -2.98 0.47
CA PRO A 78 -2.59 -4.43 0.55
C PRO A 78 -2.92 -5.05 -0.81
N GLY A 79 -2.54 -6.31 -0.99
CA GLY A 79 -2.79 -7.04 -2.23
C GLY A 79 -4.13 -7.79 -2.26
N GLY A 80 -4.15 -8.95 -2.90
CA GLY A 80 -5.36 -9.66 -3.24
C GLY A 80 -6.00 -9.06 -4.49
N TYR A 81 -7.32 -9.09 -4.59
CA TYR A 81 -8.06 -8.48 -5.70
C TYR A 81 -8.41 -7.01 -5.45
N SER A 82 -8.19 -6.50 -4.23
CA SER A 82 -8.47 -5.11 -3.87
C SER A 82 -7.81 -4.09 -4.82
N PRO A 83 -6.51 -4.19 -5.13
CA PRO A 83 -5.88 -3.23 -6.05
C PRO A 83 -6.49 -3.24 -7.46
N ASP A 84 -6.89 -4.40 -7.95
CA ASP A 84 -7.52 -4.52 -9.26
C ASP A 84 -8.88 -3.82 -9.29
N LYS A 85 -9.66 -3.93 -8.21
CA LYS A 85 -10.94 -3.24 -8.07
C LYS A 85 -10.74 -1.73 -7.93
N LEU A 86 -9.77 -1.30 -7.12
CA LEU A 86 -9.50 0.12 -6.87
C LEU A 86 -9.04 0.85 -8.14
N ARG A 87 -8.26 0.20 -9.00
CA ARG A 87 -7.75 0.85 -10.21
C ARG A 87 -8.82 1.17 -11.27
N ALA A 88 -10.04 0.63 -11.10
CA ALA A 88 -11.19 0.98 -11.93
C ALA A 88 -11.86 2.29 -11.50
N ASP A 89 -11.49 2.85 -10.35
CA ASP A 89 -12.05 4.09 -9.81
C ASP A 89 -11.08 5.25 -10.04
N GLU A 90 -11.55 6.30 -10.71
CA GLU A 90 -10.71 7.44 -11.09
C GLU A 90 -10.20 8.23 -9.87
N ASP A 91 -11.01 8.36 -8.82
CA ASP A 91 -10.61 9.07 -7.60
C ASP A 91 -9.53 8.29 -6.84
N ALA A 92 -9.66 6.95 -6.79
CA ALA A 92 -8.64 6.10 -6.18
C ALA A 92 -7.31 6.21 -6.93
N VAL A 93 -7.34 6.15 -8.25
CA VAL A 93 -6.14 6.28 -9.11
C VAL A 93 -5.49 7.64 -8.92
N ARG A 94 -6.28 8.71 -8.92
CA ARG A 94 -5.79 10.08 -8.73
C ARG A 94 -5.15 10.26 -7.36
N PHE A 95 -5.80 9.78 -6.29
CA PHE A 95 -5.26 9.84 -4.93
C PHE A 95 -3.90 9.13 -4.83
N VAL A 96 -3.79 7.93 -5.38
CA VAL A 96 -2.54 7.16 -5.38
C VAL A 96 -1.45 7.87 -6.18
N ARG A 97 -1.79 8.40 -7.36
CA ARG A 97 -0.84 9.16 -8.19
C ARG A 97 -0.31 10.38 -7.45
N ASP A 98 -1.18 11.18 -6.87
CA ASP A 98 -0.81 12.39 -6.15
C ASP A 98 0.01 12.05 -4.92
N PHE A 99 -0.36 10.99 -4.20
CA PHE A 99 0.39 10.54 -3.04
C PHE A 99 1.81 10.09 -3.41
N PHE A 100 1.92 9.25 -4.43
CA PHE A 100 3.23 8.77 -4.91
C PHE A 100 4.13 9.93 -5.33
N ASN A 101 3.57 10.89 -6.07
CA ASN A 101 4.31 12.05 -6.56
C ASN A 101 4.67 13.06 -5.45
N SER A 102 4.05 12.97 -4.28
CA SER A 102 4.44 13.78 -3.12
C SER A 102 5.81 13.41 -2.56
N GLY A 103 6.34 12.23 -2.91
CA GLY A 103 7.59 11.72 -2.40
C GLY A 103 7.48 11.05 -1.03
N LYS A 104 6.32 11.04 -0.40
CA LYS A 104 6.09 10.34 0.86
C LYS A 104 6.11 8.83 0.67
N PRO A 105 6.41 8.06 1.73
CA PRO A 105 6.53 6.60 1.62
C PRO A 105 5.27 5.91 1.11
N VAL A 106 5.45 4.98 0.17
CA VAL A 106 4.41 4.10 -0.36
C VAL A 106 4.85 2.66 -0.19
N PHE A 107 4.00 1.85 0.45
CA PHE A 107 4.23 0.44 0.72
C PHE A 107 3.23 -0.40 -0.06
N ALA A 108 3.74 -1.25 -0.96
CA ALA A 108 2.92 -2.04 -1.86
C ALA A 108 3.33 -3.51 -1.84
N ILE A 109 2.37 -4.42 -1.69
CA ILE A 109 2.66 -5.85 -1.65
C ILE A 109 1.80 -6.62 -2.66
N CYS A 110 2.40 -7.63 -3.29
CA CYS A 110 1.73 -8.61 -4.15
C CYS A 110 1.11 -7.94 -5.38
N HIS A 111 -0.22 -7.97 -5.51
CA HIS A 111 -0.95 -7.34 -6.62
C HIS A 111 -1.08 -5.82 -6.50
N ALA A 112 -0.60 -5.24 -5.41
CA ALA A 112 -0.71 -3.79 -5.19
C ALA A 112 -0.10 -2.95 -6.32
N ALA A 113 0.93 -3.48 -7.00
CA ALA A 113 1.53 -2.81 -8.15
C ALA A 113 0.54 -2.52 -9.28
N GLN A 114 -0.57 -3.27 -9.41
CA GLN A 114 -1.60 -3.00 -10.40
C GLN A 114 -2.17 -1.58 -10.27
N LEU A 115 -2.39 -1.12 -9.05
CA LEU A 115 -2.89 0.23 -8.80
C LEU A 115 -1.84 1.29 -9.17
N LEU A 116 -0.57 1.02 -8.87
CA LEU A 116 0.54 1.91 -9.24
C LEU A 116 0.76 1.96 -10.76
N ILE A 117 0.54 0.84 -11.45
CA ILE A 117 0.59 0.77 -12.92
C ILE A 117 -0.46 1.69 -13.53
N THR A 118 -1.71 1.59 -13.08
CA THR A 118 -2.80 2.43 -13.59
C THR A 118 -2.59 3.90 -13.23
N ALA A 119 -1.99 4.19 -12.07
CA ALA A 119 -1.62 5.54 -11.69
C ALA A 119 -0.46 6.13 -12.52
N ASP A 120 0.18 5.32 -13.36
CA ASP A 120 1.30 5.69 -14.23
C ASP A 120 2.49 6.32 -13.47
N VAL A 121 2.86 5.69 -12.34
CA VAL A 121 3.95 6.18 -11.48
C VAL A 121 5.16 5.24 -11.43
N LEU A 122 5.14 4.13 -12.19
CA LEU A 122 6.19 3.12 -12.13
C LEU A 122 7.27 3.27 -13.21
N ARG A 123 7.11 4.15 -14.18
CA ARG A 123 8.08 4.32 -15.27
C ARG A 123 9.45 4.69 -14.73
N GLY A 124 10.45 3.88 -15.09
CA GLY A 124 11.84 4.07 -14.62
C GLY A 124 12.08 3.66 -13.18
N ARG A 125 11.09 3.09 -12.49
CA ARG A 125 11.21 2.67 -11.09
C ARG A 125 11.61 1.20 -10.98
N ARG A 126 12.31 0.87 -9.90
CA ARG A 126 12.60 -0.50 -9.50
C ARG A 126 11.51 -0.98 -8.56
N VAL A 127 10.92 -2.14 -8.86
CA VAL A 127 9.75 -2.63 -8.13
C VAL A 127 9.67 -4.15 -8.19
N THR A 128 9.03 -4.75 -7.20
CA THR A 128 8.62 -6.15 -7.23
C THR A 128 7.11 -6.26 -6.99
N GLY A 129 6.58 -7.45 -7.20
CA GLY A 129 5.18 -7.76 -7.00
C GLY A 129 4.91 -9.23 -7.26
N TRP A 130 3.64 -9.61 -7.27
CA TRP A 130 3.24 -10.99 -7.51
C TRP A 130 3.65 -11.46 -8.90
N LYS A 131 4.05 -12.73 -9.00
CA LYS A 131 4.61 -13.30 -10.23
C LYS A 131 3.70 -13.18 -11.46
N SER A 132 2.38 -13.21 -11.28
CA SER A 132 1.46 -13.15 -12.43
C SER A 132 1.42 -11.78 -13.11
N ILE A 133 1.89 -10.72 -12.44
CA ILE A 133 1.88 -9.36 -12.98
C ILE A 133 3.28 -8.85 -13.39
N ILE A 134 4.27 -9.74 -13.46
CA ILE A 134 5.64 -9.36 -13.85
C ILE A 134 5.65 -8.64 -15.21
N GLN A 135 4.96 -9.21 -16.20
CA GLN A 135 4.93 -8.61 -17.53
C GLN A 135 4.22 -7.25 -17.54
N ASP A 136 3.15 -7.11 -16.75
CA ASP A 136 2.43 -5.84 -16.64
C ASP A 136 3.32 -4.76 -16.02
N ILE A 137 4.12 -5.10 -15.01
CA ILE A 137 5.12 -4.21 -14.39
C ILE A 137 6.14 -3.76 -15.44
N LYS A 138 6.68 -4.69 -16.23
CA LYS A 138 7.63 -4.37 -17.30
C LYS A 138 6.99 -3.48 -18.39
N ASN A 139 5.76 -3.78 -18.77
CA ASN A 139 5.03 -3.00 -19.76
C ASN A 139 4.74 -1.56 -19.27
N ALA A 140 4.66 -1.36 -17.96
CA ALA A 140 4.53 -0.04 -17.36
C ALA A 140 5.83 0.77 -17.36
N GLY A 141 6.91 0.22 -17.89
CA GLY A 141 8.21 0.88 -17.97
C GLY A 141 9.06 0.76 -16.70
N ALA A 142 8.73 -0.16 -15.80
CA ALA A 142 9.47 -0.41 -14.59
C ALA A 142 10.50 -1.55 -14.77
N GLU A 143 11.53 -1.54 -13.94
CA GLU A 143 12.45 -2.65 -13.78
C GLU A 143 11.91 -3.58 -12.70
N TYR A 144 11.49 -4.80 -13.10
CA TYR A 144 11.08 -5.82 -12.14
C TYR A 144 12.30 -6.48 -11.49
N ILE A 145 12.31 -6.54 -10.17
CA ILE A 145 13.36 -7.20 -9.39
C ILE A 145 12.73 -8.30 -8.54
N ASN A 146 13.18 -9.54 -8.73
CA ASN A 146 12.70 -10.68 -7.96
C ASN A 146 13.43 -10.74 -6.61
N ALA A 147 12.94 -10.02 -5.63
CA ALA A 147 13.45 -10.00 -4.28
C ALA A 147 12.30 -9.89 -3.27
N GLU A 148 12.55 -10.30 -2.04
CA GLU A 148 11.52 -10.23 -0.99
C GLU A 148 11.13 -8.79 -0.64
N VAL A 149 12.06 -7.84 -0.79
CA VAL A 149 11.82 -6.40 -0.66
C VAL A 149 12.63 -5.66 -1.71
N VAL A 150 12.00 -4.71 -2.38
CA VAL A 150 12.67 -3.74 -3.26
C VAL A 150 12.36 -2.35 -2.72
N GLU A 151 13.41 -1.61 -2.41
CA GLU A 151 13.34 -0.21 -2.01
C GLU A 151 13.85 0.66 -3.16
N ASP A 152 13.02 1.61 -3.60
CA ASP A 152 13.40 2.58 -4.62
C ASP A 152 12.80 3.95 -4.27
N GLY A 153 13.64 4.84 -3.76
CA GLY A 153 13.18 6.15 -3.31
C GLY A 153 12.12 6.01 -2.22
N ASN A 154 10.93 6.52 -2.51
CA ASN A 154 9.80 6.46 -1.59
C ASN A 154 9.01 5.12 -1.65
N LEU A 155 9.29 4.27 -2.63
CA LEU A 155 8.56 3.02 -2.84
C LEU A 155 9.23 1.84 -2.17
N ILE A 156 8.47 1.11 -1.36
CA ILE A 156 8.85 -0.20 -0.81
C ILE A 156 7.84 -1.22 -1.32
N SER A 157 8.33 -2.28 -1.96
CA SER A 157 7.48 -3.32 -2.53
C SER A 157 7.94 -4.73 -2.14
N SER A 158 6.99 -5.67 -2.09
CA SER A 158 7.20 -7.09 -1.81
C SER A 158 6.27 -7.94 -2.67
N ARG A 159 6.57 -9.25 -2.76
CA ARG A 159 5.96 -10.15 -3.75
C ARG A 159 4.70 -10.85 -3.27
N ALA A 160 4.68 -11.31 -2.00
CA ALA A 160 3.70 -12.26 -1.50
C ALA A 160 3.76 -12.39 0.02
N PRO A 161 2.80 -13.09 0.66
CA PRO A 161 2.77 -13.26 2.12
C PRO A 161 4.07 -13.71 2.79
N PRO A 162 4.88 -14.63 2.23
CA PRO A 162 6.16 -15.00 2.84
C PRO A 162 7.14 -13.83 3.01
N ASP A 163 6.98 -12.76 2.24
CA ASP A 163 7.83 -11.58 2.30
C ASP A 163 7.41 -10.57 3.39
N ILE A 164 6.26 -10.77 4.03
CA ILE A 164 5.69 -9.80 4.97
C ILE A 164 6.67 -9.39 6.08
N PRO A 165 7.41 -10.28 6.74
CA PRO A 165 8.36 -9.85 7.77
C PRO A 165 9.40 -8.85 7.27
N ALA A 166 10.00 -9.11 6.12
CA ALA A 166 10.99 -8.21 5.50
C ALA A 166 10.34 -6.89 5.03
N PHE A 167 9.16 -6.97 4.45
CA PHE A 167 8.35 -5.82 4.02
C PHE A 167 8.06 -4.88 5.20
N VAL A 168 7.59 -5.41 6.31
CA VAL A 168 7.27 -4.65 7.52
C VAL A 168 8.52 -3.99 8.11
N ARG A 169 9.63 -4.72 8.19
CA ARG A 169 10.89 -4.14 8.68
C ARG A 169 11.34 -2.95 7.83
N ALA A 170 11.27 -3.08 6.52
CA ALA A 170 11.64 -2.00 5.60
C ALA A 170 10.70 -0.79 5.73
N ALA A 171 9.39 -1.03 5.80
CA ALA A 171 8.39 0.01 5.97
C ALA A 171 8.58 0.78 7.28
N LEU A 172 8.80 0.07 8.39
CA LEU A 172 9.05 0.70 9.69
C LEU A 172 10.33 1.53 9.72
N ARG A 173 11.40 1.09 9.03
CA ARG A 173 12.60 1.90 8.87
C ARG A 173 12.33 3.18 8.09
N LYS A 174 11.49 3.11 7.07
CA LYS A 174 11.15 4.27 6.22
C LYS A 174 10.31 5.31 6.95
N LEU A 175 9.58 4.90 7.98
CA LEU A 175 8.73 5.77 8.80
C LEU A 175 9.49 6.48 9.95
N ARG A 176 10.77 6.20 10.10
CA ARG A 176 11.61 6.82 11.16
C ARG A 176 12.14 8.19 10.77
#